data_fafac4ba6cbb0a789d5dfe29c73c3270
#
_entry.id   fafac4ba6cbb0a789d5dfe29c73c3270
#
_cell.length_a   1.000
_cell.length_b   1.000
_cell.length_c   1.000
_cell.angle_alpha   90.00
_cell.angle_beta   90.00
_cell.angle_gamma   90.00
#
_symmetry.space_group_name_H-M   'P 1'
#
loop_
_entity.id
_entity.type
_entity.pdbx_description
1 polymer ?
#
loop_
_entity_poly.entity_id
_entity_poly.type
_entity_poly.pdbx_seq_one_letter_code
_entity_poly.pdbx_strand_id
1 'polypeptide(L)'
;MSITLTLNGLKSHVYTWGQSHRPPLLLLHDGMYGADALTAWDQVAPLLADEYFVIAPDLLGFGKSDKVVFLDRSPYLPRLDQIEKLTEAFSLTQPCHIVGTSFGASLALRTLERNRVSMASVVAISGTGGPWRVPAGIVALNDYPEPHLDKMRALLEQVTGHYAGFEQLVQRRYHNTLIPGHFEAIAAMGLRNPAIARTSTSADPYPATLAERKTPVLLIAGAKDPLLEPNWTQRLANHLPATDVSIETLATGHSPNLDHADLTASTLLSFLRRHG
;
A
#
# COMPACT_ATOMS: atom_id res chain seq x y z
N MET A 1 -10.02 14.72 -8.25
CA MET A 1 -10.57 15.59 -7.17
C MET A 1 -9.87 15.21 -5.86
N SER A 2 -9.82 16.11 -4.84
CA SER A 2 -9.33 15.71 -3.51
C SER A 2 -10.18 16.33 -2.41
N ILE A 3 -10.27 15.62 -1.29
CA ILE A 3 -11.02 16.03 -0.09
C ILE A 3 -10.21 15.68 1.16
N THR A 4 -10.52 16.34 2.27
CA THR A 4 -9.99 15.96 3.58
C THR A 4 -11.16 15.60 4.49
N LEU A 5 -11.10 14.39 5.04
CA LEU A 5 -12.08 13.84 5.97
C LEU A 5 -11.50 13.80 7.37
N THR A 6 -12.36 13.85 8.39
CA THR A 6 -11.96 13.56 9.78
C THR A 6 -12.47 12.16 10.12
N LEU A 7 -11.54 11.22 10.28
CA LEU A 7 -11.81 9.82 10.58
C LEU A 7 -11.25 9.49 11.96
N ASN A 8 -12.09 9.07 12.91
CA ASN A 8 -11.68 8.82 14.30
C ASN A 8 -10.86 9.98 14.93
N GLY A 9 -11.24 11.24 14.62
CA GLY A 9 -10.57 12.44 15.12
C GLY A 9 -9.27 12.83 14.39
N LEU A 10 -8.83 12.07 13.38
CA LEU A 10 -7.64 12.33 12.58
C LEU A 10 -8.02 12.76 11.16
N LYS A 11 -7.26 13.73 10.62
CA LYS A 11 -7.42 14.16 9.24
C LYS A 11 -6.86 13.11 8.29
N SER A 12 -7.68 12.73 7.31
CA SER A 12 -7.32 11.83 6.22
C SER A 12 -7.56 12.55 4.90
N HIS A 13 -6.50 12.79 4.14
CA HIS A 13 -6.59 13.38 2.81
C HIS A 13 -6.77 12.28 1.77
N VAL A 14 -7.67 12.50 0.82
CA VAL A 14 -8.08 11.48 -0.14
C VAL A 14 -8.18 12.09 -1.53
N TYR A 15 -7.61 11.43 -2.51
CA TYR A 15 -7.78 11.73 -3.92
C TYR A 15 -8.81 10.80 -4.54
N THR A 16 -9.59 11.31 -5.50
CA THR A 16 -10.57 10.51 -6.23
C THR A 16 -10.49 10.76 -7.73
N TRP A 17 -10.73 9.71 -8.52
CA TRP A 17 -10.86 9.73 -9.97
C TRP A 17 -12.07 8.90 -10.37
N GLY A 18 -12.60 9.16 -11.57
CA GLY A 18 -13.80 8.49 -12.08
C GLY A 18 -15.09 9.00 -11.44
N GLN A 19 -16.17 8.32 -11.74
CA GLN A 19 -17.53 8.71 -11.34
C GLN A 19 -18.01 7.86 -10.17
N SER A 20 -18.63 8.49 -9.17
CA SER A 20 -19.00 7.85 -7.89
C SER A 20 -20.01 6.72 -7.99
N HIS A 21 -20.71 6.57 -9.13
CA HIS A 21 -21.63 5.45 -9.36
C HIS A 21 -20.93 4.18 -9.90
N ARG A 22 -19.65 4.26 -10.28
CA ARG A 22 -18.85 3.12 -10.71
C ARG A 22 -18.46 2.25 -9.52
N PRO A 23 -18.09 0.97 -9.76
CA PRO A 23 -17.58 0.09 -8.71
C PRO A 23 -16.41 0.74 -7.95
N PRO A 24 -16.40 0.71 -6.62
CA PRO A 24 -15.38 1.38 -5.83
C PRO A 24 -14.05 0.60 -5.86
N LEU A 25 -12.94 1.36 -5.99
CA LEU A 25 -11.59 0.84 -6.02
C LEU A 25 -10.69 1.67 -5.08
N LEU A 26 -10.21 1.08 -4.00
CA LEU A 26 -9.23 1.70 -3.10
C LEU A 26 -7.82 1.41 -3.58
N LEU A 27 -7.00 2.47 -3.69
CA LEU A 27 -5.57 2.37 -4.02
C LEU A 27 -4.72 2.79 -2.81
N LEU A 28 -3.92 1.85 -2.28
CA LEU A 28 -3.09 2.06 -1.10
C LEU A 28 -1.62 2.19 -1.50
N HIS A 29 -1.00 3.31 -1.16
CA HIS A 29 0.38 3.62 -1.54
C HIS A 29 1.42 2.91 -0.67
N ASP A 30 2.68 2.92 -1.11
CA ASP A 30 3.83 2.35 -0.40
C ASP A 30 4.19 3.11 0.88
N GLY A 31 5.14 2.58 1.65
CA GLY A 31 5.57 3.13 2.93
C GLY A 31 6.94 3.81 2.92
N MET A 32 7.49 4.15 1.75
CA MET A 32 8.78 4.83 1.65
C MET A 32 8.71 6.28 2.14
N TYR A 33 9.86 6.84 2.48
CA TYR A 33 9.97 8.28 2.70
C TYR A 33 9.45 9.06 1.50
N GLY A 34 8.70 10.11 1.77
CA GLY A 34 8.11 10.96 0.74
C GLY A 34 6.91 10.37 -0.01
N ALA A 35 6.45 9.15 0.33
CA ALA A 35 5.28 8.56 -0.29
C ALA A 35 3.99 9.34 0.02
N ASP A 36 3.08 9.37 -0.93
CA ASP A 36 1.69 9.77 -0.81
C ASP A 36 0.86 9.10 -1.93
N ALA A 37 -0.44 9.30 -1.91
CA ALA A 37 -1.33 8.71 -2.90
C ALA A 37 -1.02 9.20 -4.33
N LEU A 38 -0.66 10.48 -4.50
CA LEU A 38 -0.33 11.01 -5.83
C LEU A 38 0.99 10.47 -6.36
N THR A 39 2.06 10.46 -5.54
CA THR A 39 3.37 9.96 -6.00
C THR A 39 3.33 8.48 -6.33
N ALA A 40 2.39 7.73 -5.77
CA ALA A 40 2.24 6.30 -6.06
C ALA A 40 1.28 6.00 -7.24
N TRP A 41 0.24 6.82 -7.45
CA TRP A 41 -0.88 6.40 -8.28
C TRP A 41 -1.29 7.38 -9.38
N ASP A 42 -0.70 8.57 -9.50
CA ASP A 42 -1.14 9.59 -10.47
C ASP A 42 -1.06 9.14 -11.93
N GLN A 43 -0.20 8.19 -12.26
CA GLN A 43 -0.10 7.62 -13.60
C GLN A 43 -1.04 6.43 -13.82
N VAL A 44 -1.35 5.64 -12.78
CA VAL A 44 -2.19 4.44 -12.87
C VAL A 44 -3.67 4.78 -12.66
N ALA A 45 -4.00 5.63 -11.67
CA ALA A 45 -5.39 5.90 -11.30
C ALA A 45 -6.24 6.47 -12.45
N PRO A 46 -5.75 7.38 -13.31
CA PRO A 46 -6.52 7.85 -14.47
C PRO A 46 -6.88 6.73 -15.45
N LEU A 47 -6.01 5.73 -15.63
CA LEU A 47 -6.24 4.59 -16.54
C LEU A 47 -7.32 3.62 -16.02
N LEU A 48 -7.63 3.66 -14.73
CA LEU A 48 -8.67 2.85 -14.10
C LEU A 48 -10.01 3.61 -13.98
N ALA A 49 -9.97 4.94 -14.10
CA ALA A 49 -11.08 5.83 -13.76
C ALA A 49 -12.28 5.76 -14.72
N ASP A 50 -12.11 5.20 -15.93
CA ASP A 50 -13.20 4.99 -16.87
C ASP A 50 -14.15 3.87 -16.42
N GLU A 51 -13.67 2.93 -15.61
CA GLU A 51 -14.42 1.77 -15.17
C GLU A 51 -14.71 1.76 -13.67
N TYR A 52 -13.87 2.41 -12.88
CA TYR A 52 -13.93 2.39 -11.42
C TYR A 52 -14.03 3.80 -10.81
N PHE A 53 -14.69 3.87 -9.66
CA PHE A 53 -14.56 5.01 -8.77
C PHE A 53 -13.31 4.80 -7.90
N VAL A 54 -12.21 5.42 -8.29
CA VAL A 54 -10.92 5.27 -7.63
C VAL A 54 -10.83 6.20 -6.43
N ILE A 55 -10.48 5.64 -5.28
CA ILE A 55 -10.30 6.33 -3.99
C ILE A 55 -8.88 6.03 -3.50
N ALA A 56 -8.03 7.03 -3.39
CA ALA A 56 -6.65 6.87 -2.95
C ALA A 56 -6.35 7.79 -1.76
N PRO A 57 -6.33 7.26 -0.53
CA PRO A 57 -5.98 8.05 0.63
C PRO A 57 -4.47 8.25 0.75
N ASP A 58 -4.05 9.41 1.22
CA ASP A 58 -2.78 9.52 1.93
C ASP A 58 -2.93 8.74 3.24
N LEU A 59 -2.12 7.70 3.43
CA LEU A 59 -2.14 6.91 4.66
C LEU A 59 -1.72 7.77 5.85
N LEU A 60 -2.23 7.49 7.05
CA LEU A 60 -1.84 8.22 8.27
C LEU A 60 -0.31 8.20 8.46
N GLY A 61 0.26 9.38 8.68
CA GLY A 61 1.71 9.62 8.70
C GLY A 61 2.28 10.14 7.38
N PHE A 62 1.53 10.07 6.26
CA PHE A 62 1.99 10.39 4.92
C PHE A 62 1.24 11.56 4.30
N GLY A 63 1.80 12.12 3.22
CA GLY A 63 1.17 13.13 2.37
C GLY A 63 0.55 14.28 3.14
N LYS A 64 -0.73 14.55 2.90
CA LYS A 64 -1.51 15.60 3.56
C LYS A 64 -2.36 15.09 4.72
N SER A 65 -2.35 13.79 5.00
CA SER A 65 -2.97 13.21 6.19
C SER A 65 -2.18 13.56 7.46
N ASP A 66 -2.83 13.44 8.62
CA ASP A 66 -2.22 13.74 9.91
C ASP A 66 -0.93 12.92 10.14
N LYS A 67 0.07 13.58 10.68
CA LYS A 67 1.36 12.99 11.03
C LYS A 67 1.27 12.44 12.45
N VAL A 68 1.15 11.11 12.53
CA VAL A 68 0.91 10.40 13.79
C VAL A 68 1.93 9.29 14.01
N VAL A 69 2.33 9.13 15.26
CA VAL A 69 3.17 8.02 15.72
C VAL A 69 2.46 7.34 16.88
N PHE A 70 2.20 6.05 16.71
CA PHE A 70 1.60 5.21 17.74
C PHE A 70 2.67 4.31 18.34
N LEU A 71 3.03 4.54 19.60
CA LEU A 71 4.06 3.78 20.28
C LEU A 71 3.53 2.53 20.99
N ASP A 72 2.20 2.37 21.06
CA ASP A 72 1.48 1.33 21.79
C ASP A 72 0.96 0.18 20.94
N ARG A 73 1.03 0.31 19.61
CA ARG A 73 0.42 -0.64 18.67
C ARG A 73 1.19 -0.80 17.37
N SER A 74 0.87 -1.84 16.59
CA SER A 74 1.44 -2.07 15.27
C SER A 74 1.15 -0.90 14.32
N PRO A 75 2.10 -0.53 13.42
CA PRO A 75 1.88 0.51 12.42
C PRO A 75 0.76 0.18 11.43
N TYR A 76 0.37 -1.09 11.32
CA TYR A 76 -0.79 -1.49 10.51
C TYR A 76 -2.12 -1.00 11.12
N LEU A 77 -2.33 -1.15 12.44
CA LEU A 77 -3.64 -0.96 13.05
C LEU A 77 -4.29 0.40 12.78
N PRO A 78 -3.63 1.55 12.96
CA PRO A 78 -4.26 2.85 12.71
C PRO A 78 -4.67 3.04 11.23
N ARG A 79 -3.91 2.44 10.32
CA ARG A 79 -4.16 2.52 8.87
C ARG A 79 -5.23 1.54 8.42
N LEU A 80 -5.35 0.39 9.06
CA LEU A 80 -6.49 -0.51 8.89
C LEU A 80 -7.79 0.15 9.37
N ASP A 81 -7.76 0.84 10.53
CA ASP A 81 -8.89 1.62 11.00
C ASP A 81 -9.22 2.78 10.04
N GLN A 82 -8.21 3.44 9.44
CA GLN A 82 -8.41 4.45 8.41
C GLN A 82 -9.12 3.87 7.18
N ILE A 83 -8.70 2.71 6.68
CA ILE A 83 -9.31 2.03 5.53
C ILE A 83 -10.78 1.69 5.82
N GLU A 84 -11.07 1.10 6.97
CA GLU A 84 -12.44 0.78 7.39
C GLU A 84 -13.32 2.03 7.43
N LYS A 85 -12.83 3.10 8.08
CA LYS A 85 -13.57 4.36 8.18
C LYS A 85 -13.72 5.11 6.86
N LEU A 86 -12.81 4.92 5.91
CA LEU A 86 -12.97 5.45 4.56
C LEU A 86 -14.15 4.79 3.83
N THR A 87 -14.29 3.47 3.90
CA THR A 87 -15.41 2.77 3.25
C THR A 87 -16.77 3.22 3.81
N GLU A 88 -16.83 3.48 5.12
CA GLU A 88 -18.03 4.04 5.78
C GLU A 88 -18.28 5.49 5.33
N ALA A 89 -17.25 6.34 5.33
CA ALA A 89 -17.38 7.77 5.01
C ALA A 89 -17.78 8.01 3.53
N PHE A 90 -17.35 7.15 2.62
CA PHE A 90 -17.79 7.17 1.23
C PHE A 90 -19.14 6.46 1.02
N SER A 91 -19.74 5.90 2.07
CA SER A 91 -21.03 5.18 2.02
C SER A 91 -21.04 4.12 0.91
N LEU A 92 -19.97 3.35 0.80
CA LEU A 92 -19.85 2.34 -0.25
C LEU A 92 -20.92 1.26 -0.07
N THR A 93 -21.85 1.18 -1.02
CA THR A 93 -22.96 0.22 -1.01
C THR A 93 -22.62 -1.11 -1.70
N GLN A 94 -21.55 -1.12 -2.49
CA GLN A 94 -21.04 -2.29 -3.19
C GLN A 94 -19.73 -2.75 -2.55
N PRO A 95 -19.39 -4.05 -2.64
CA PRO A 95 -18.07 -4.52 -2.27
C PRO A 95 -16.98 -3.75 -3.03
N CYS A 96 -15.92 -3.32 -2.36
CA CYS A 96 -14.84 -2.56 -2.99
C CYS A 96 -13.67 -3.47 -3.39
N HIS A 97 -13.01 -3.13 -4.49
CA HIS A 97 -11.69 -3.67 -4.79
C HIS A 97 -10.64 -2.92 -3.96
N ILE A 98 -9.64 -3.63 -3.44
CA ILE A 98 -8.53 -3.01 -2.71
C ILE A 98 -7.22 -3.40 -3.39
N VAL A 99 -6.52 -2.42 -3.92
CA VAL A 99 -5.20 -2.57 -4.55
C VAL A 99 -4.17 -1.85 -3.71
N GLY A 100 -3.08 -2.51 -3.39
CA GLY A 100 -1.97 -1.88 -2.68
C GLY A 100 -0.63 -2.21 -3.30
N THR A 101 0.35 -1.32 -3.09
CA THR A 101 1.74 -1.55 -3.46
C THR A 101 2.62 -1.53 -2.20
N SER A 102 3.56 -2.48 -2.07
CA SER A 102 4.53 -2.55 -0.97
C SER A 102 3.84 -2.55 0.41
N PHE A 103 4.00 -1.51 1.21
CA PHE A 103 3.30 -1.34 2.49
C PHE A 103 1.78 -1.30 2.31
N GLY A 104 1.29 -0.60 1.28
CA GLY A 104 -0.13 -0.59 0.92
C GLY A 104 -0.66 -1.98 0.54
N ALA A 105 0.14 -2.80 -0.14
CA ALA A 105 -0.20 -4.21 -0.41
C ALA A 105 -0.28 -5.03 0.89
N SER A 106 0.65 -4.79 1.80
CA SER A 106 0.60 -5.41 3.12
C SER A 106 -0.66 -5.01 3.89
N LEU A 107 -1.08 -3.73 3.79
CA LEU A 107 -2.35 -3.26 4.36
C LEU A 107 -3.57 -3.91 3.69
N ALA A 108 -3.58 -4.06 2.35
CA ALA A 108 -4.66 -4.73 1.64
C ALA A 108 -4.85 -6.18 2.11
N LEU A 109 -3.76 -6.94 2.25
CA LEU A 109 -3.78 -8.30 2.77
C LEU A 109 -4.20 -8.35 4.26
N ARG A 110 -3.77 -7.40 5.06
CA ARG A 110 -4.20 -7.28 6.47
C ARG A 110 -5.66 -6.84 6.62
N THR A 111 -6.19 -6.06 5.65
CA THR A 111 -7.62 -5.75 5.58
C THR A 111 -8.43 -7.02 5.26
N LEU A 112 -7.93 -7.86 4.33
CA LEU A 112 -8.49 -9.17 4.04
C LEU A 112 -8.51 -10.08 5.28
N GLU A 113 -7.39 -10.16 6.01
CA GLU A 113 -7.28 -10.89 7.27
C GLU A 113 -8.34 -10.43 8.28
N ARG A 114 -8.43 -9.11 8.49
CA ARG A 114 -9.33 -8.49 9.48
C ARG A 114 -10.81 -8.66 9.13
N ASN A 115 -11.13 -8.78 7.86
CA ASN A 115 -12.47 -9.08 7.33
C ASN A 115 -13.60 -8.14 7.83
N ARG A 116 -13.31 -6.85 7.94
CA ARG A 116 -14.28 -5.83 8.39
C ARG A 116 -14.76 -4.91 7.27
N VAL A 117 -14.20 -5.05 6.08
CA VAL A 117 -14.57 -4.33 4.87
C VAL A 117 -15.22 -5.32 3.90
N SER A 118 -16.31 -4.93 3.25
CA SER A 118 -16.90 -5.70 2.17
C SER A 118 -16.02 -5.57 0.93
N MET A 119 -15.37 -6.66 0.51
CA MET A 119 -14.37 -6.65 -0.56
C MET A 119 -14.82 -7.51 -1.74
N ALA A 120 -14.76 -6.93 -2.96
CA ALA A 120 -14.93 -7.65 -4.22
C ALA A 120 -13.65 -8.46 -4.57
N SER A 121 -12.49 -7.84 -4.40
CA SER A 121 -11.18 -8.50 -4.57
C SER A 121 -10.06 -7.73 -3.86
N VAL A 122 -8.90 -8.39 -3.72
CA VAL A 122 -7.67 -7.79 -3.18
C VAL A 122 -6.53 -8.00 -4.17
N VAL A 123 -5.75 -6.96 -4.42
CA VAL A 123 -4.51 -7.03 -5.20
C VAL A 123 -3.34 -6.55 -4.36
N ALA A 124 -2.33 -7.40 -4.25
CA ALA A 124 -1.08 -7.09 -3.54
C ALA A 124 0.09 -7.03 -4.54
N ILE A 125 0.60 -5.82 -4.79
CA ILE A 125 1.77 -5.58 -5.62
C ILE A 125 3.00 -5.46 -4.70
N SER A 126 3.93 -6.41 -4.82
CA SER A 126 5.20 -6.41 -4.08
C SER A 126 5.03 -6.18 -2.57
N GLY A 127 4.08 -6.88 -1.94
CA GLY A 127 3.85 -6.78 -0.50
C GLY A 127 3.20 -8.02 0.09
N THR A 128 3.65 -8.42 1.27
CA THR A 128 3.42 -9.77 1.82
C THR A 128 2.59 -9.77 3.11
N GLY A 129 2.22 -8.61 3.64
CA GLY A 129 1.58 -8.52 4.96
C GLY A 129 2.55 -8.65 6.15
N GLY A 130 3.85 -8.87 5.89
CA GLY A 130 4.89 -8.94 6.94
C GLY A 130 6.03 -9.90 6.66
N PRO A 131 5.80 -11.20 6.40
CA PRO A 131 6.87 -12.19 6.20
C PRO A 131 7.58 -12.07 4.84
N TRP A 132 8.61 -12.88 4.63
CA TRP A 132 9.35 -13.08 3.37
C TRP A 132 9.98 -11.80 2.78
N ARG A 133 10.56 -10.99 3.64
CA ARG A 133 11.32 -9.79 3.27
C ARG A 133 12.81 -10.11 3.24
N VAL A 134 13.54 -9.52 2.31
CA VAL A 134 15.01 -9.57 2.26
C VAL A 134 15.57 -8.56 3.27
N PRO A 135 16.19 -8.99 4.38
CA PRO A 135 16.59 -8.06 5.45
C PRO A 135 17.54 -6.96 4.97
N ALA A 136 18.52 -7.29 4.12
CA ALA A 136 19.48 -6.32 3.59
C ALA A 136 18.79 -5.23 2.75
N GLY A 137 17.81 -5.59 1.90
CA GLY A 137 17.04 -4.65 1.11
C GLY A 137 16.21 -3.72 2.00
N ILE A 138 15.58 -4.27 3.04
CA ILE A 138 14.79 -3.45 3.98
C ILE A 138 15.69 -2.48 4.77
N VAL A 139 16.88 -2.91 5.19
CA VAL A 139 17.85 -2.01 5.86
C VAL A 139 18.27 -0.89 4.92
N ALA A 140 18.62 -1.20 3.66
CA ALA A 140 19.00 -0.20 2.66
C ALA A 140 17.87 0.79 2.37
N LEU A 141 16.61 0.31 2.27
CA LEU A 141 15.43 1.17 2.05
C LEU A 141 15.16 2.13 3.21
N ASN A 142 15.58 1.78 4.43
CA ASN A 142 15.43 2.62 5.61
C ASN A 142 16.65 3.51 5.90
N ASP A 143 17.70 3.45 5.09
CA ASP A 143 18.89 4.32 5.24
C ASP A 143 18.64 5.73 4.72
N TYR A 144 17.77 6.43 5.43
CA TYR A 144 17.38 7.81 5.17
C TYR A 144 17.37 8.60 6.49
N PRO A 145 18.56 8.94 7.04
CA PRO A 145 18.70 9.54 8.37
C PRO A 145 18.17 10.97 8.46
N GLU A 146 18.10 11.65 7.32
CA GLU A 146 17.59 13.02 7.18
C GLU A 146 17.10 13.28 5.75
N PRO A 147 16.19 14.25 5.54
CA PRO A 147 15.77 14.63 4.20
C PRO A 147 16.94 15.11 3.34
N HIS A 148 17.25 14.35 2.29
CA HIS A 148 18.34 14.63 1.36
C HIS A 148 17.99 14.15 -0.06
N LEU A 149 18.16 15.02 -1.07
CA LEU A 149 17.72 14.76 -2.45
C LEU A 149 18.43 13.55 -3.08
N ASP A 150 19.77 13.47 -2.97
CA ASP A 150 20.52 12.38 -3.59
C ASP A 150 20.26 11.05 -2.90
N LYS A 151 20.01 11.04 -1.59
CA LYS A 151 19.56 9.85 -0.88
C LYS A 151 18.17 9.42 -1.33
N MET A 152 17.25 10.36 -1.55
CA MET A 152 15.93 10.05 -2.11
C MET A 152 16.04 9.40 -3.48
N ARG A 153 16.93 9.92 -4.35
CA ARG A 153 17.21 9.30 -5.65
C ARG A 153 17.70 7.87 -5.49
N ALA A 154 18.71 7.65 -4.65
CA ALA A 154 19.27 6.32 -4.39
C ALA A 154 18.24 5.34 -3.81
N LEU A 155 17.32 5.79 -2.96
CA LEU A 155 16.23 4.95 -2.46
C LEU A 155 15.25 4.55 -3.58
N LEU A 156 14.89 5.48 -4.44
CA LEU A 156 13.98 5.18 -5.56
C LEU A 156 14.62 4.25 -6.59
N GLU A 157 15.91 4.38 -6.87
CA GLU A 157 16.68 3.48 -7.75
C GLU A 157 16.67 2.02 -7.26
N GLN A 158 16.49 1.78 -5.96
CA GLN A 158 16.38 0.42 -5.43
C GLN A 158 15.03 -0.26 -5.78
N VAL A 159 14.00 0.52 -6.03
CA VAL A 159 12.62 0.01 -6.17
C VAL A 159 12.04 0.19 -7.56
N THR A 160 12.64 1.05 -8.38
CA THR A 160 12.19 1.34 -9.76
C THR A 160 13.36 1.26 -10.74
N GLY A 161 13.06 1.16 -12.03
CA GLY A 161 13.99 1.49 -13.09
C GLY A 161 14.05 3.02 -13.36
N HIS A 162 14.99 3.44 -14.21
CA HIS A 162 14.96 4.80 -14.76
C HIS A 162 13.91 4.89 -15.87
N TYR A 163 13.08 5.92 -15.83
CA TYR A 163 12.01 6.17 -16.80
C TYR A 163 11.78 7.69 -17.00
N ALA A 164 11.04 8.06 -18.04
CA ALA A 164 10.67 9.45 -18.26
C ALA A 164 9.76 9.92 -17.10
N GLY A 165 10.24 10.80 -16.24
CA GLY A 165 9.52 11.23 -15.02
C GLY A 165 10.19 10.81 -13.72
N PHE A 166 11.26 9.99 -13.77
CA PHE A 166 11.96 9.54 -12.57
C PHE A 166 12.46 10.71 -11.72
N GLU A 167 13.13 11.71 -12.32
CA GLU A 167 13.62 12.88 -11.58
C GLU A 167 12.48 13.75 -11.00
N GLN A 168 11.35 13.84 -11.69
CA GLN A 168 10.15 14.51 -11.13
C GLN A 168 9.63 13.75 -9.90
N LEU A 169 9.62 12.42 -9.93
CA LEU A 169 9.26 11.60 -8.78
C LEU A 169 10.23 11.84 -7.62
N VAL A 170 11.56 11.83 -7.89
CA VAL A 170 12.59 12.11 -6.88
C VAL A 170 12.33 13.46 -6.20
N GLN A 171 12.11 14.51 -6.99
CA GLN A 171 11.82 15.85 -6.47
C GLN A 171 10.54 15.88 -5.63
N ARG A 172 9.45 15.29 -6.13
CA ARG A 172 8.17 15.26 -5.40
C ARG A 172 8.30 14.53 -4.08
N ARG A 173 8.92 13.35 -4.07
CA ARG A 173 9.15 12.56 -2.85
C ARG A 173 10.05 13.29 -1.86
N TYR A 174 11.12 13.90 -2.33
CA TYR A 174 11.98 14.73 -1.48
C TYR A 174 11.19 15.90 -0.86
N HIS A 175 10.42 16.66 -1.64
CA HIS A 175 9.60 17.74 -1.10
C HIS A 175 8.57 17.26 -0.08
N ASN A 176 7.98 16.09 -0.28
CA ASN A 176 7.06 15.50 0.68
C ASN A 176 7.75 15.21 2.03
N THR A 177 9.04 14.84 2.04
CA THR A 177 9.77 14.65 3.30
C THR A 177 9.99 15.93 4.10
N LEU A 178 9.89 17.09 3.44
CA LEU A 178 9.99 18.41 4.09
C LEU A 178 8.66 18.90 4.69
N ILE A 179 7.55 18.21 4.43
CA ILE A 179 6.27 18.51 5.07
C ILE A 179 6.42 18.28 6.58
N PRO A 180 6.09 19.26 7.46
CA PRO A 180 6.28 19.13 8.90
C PRO A 180 5.70 17.83 9.46
N GLY A 181 6.53 17.07 10.15
CA GLY A 181 6.19 15.79 10.79
C GLY A 181 6.18 14.57 9.84
N HIS A 182 6.34 14.74 8.52
CA HIS A 182 6.32 13.61 7.57
C HIS A 182 7.53 12.69 7.77
N PHE A 183 8.74 13.28 7.80
CA PHE A 183 9.97 12.51 8.01
C PHE A 183 9.93 11.80 9.37
N GLU A 184 9.59 12.51 10.42
CA GLU A 184 9.56 12.02 11.81
C GLU A 184 8.52 10.90 11.99
N ALA A 185 7.34 11.03 11.38
CA ALA A 185 6.29 10.03 11.46
C ALA A 185 6.70 8.70 10.81
N ILE A 186 7.47 8.73 9.72
CA ILE A 186 7.94 7.53 9.04
C ILE A 186 9.15 6.94 9.78
N ALA A 187 10.13 7.75 10.14
CA ALA A 187 11.29 7.32 10.90
C ALA A 187 10.91 6.65 12.24
N ALA A 188 9.85 7.16 12.90
CA ALA A 188 9.36 6.64 14.17
C ALA A 188 8.33 5.50 14.02
N MET A 189 7.93 5.13 12.83
CA MET A 189 6.83 4.15 12.61
C MET A 189 7.10 2.79 13.26
N GLY A 190 8.34 2.38 13.35
CA GLY A 190 8.77 1.12 13.98
C GLY A 190 8.98 1.19 15.49
N LEU A 191 8.98 2.39 16.08
CA LEU A 191 9.26 2.57 17.50
C LEU A 191 8.13 2.01 18.37
N ARG A 192 8.50 1.57 19.58
CA ARG A 192 7.57 1.09 20.61
C ARG A 192 7.94 1.70 21.94
N ASN A 193 6.94 2.01 22.76
CA ASN A 193 7.17 2.44 24.12
C ASN A 193 7.61 1.23 24.97
N PRO A 194 8.83 1.23 25.54
CA PRO A 194 9.32 0.11 26.33
C PRO A 194 8.58 -0.07 27.66
N ALA A 195 7.89 0.97 28.16
CA ALA A 195 7.09 0.90 29.38
C ALA A 195 5.73 0.21 29.18
N ILE A 196 5.28 0.03 27.94
CA ILE A 196 4.06 -0.72 27.67
C ILE A 196 4.42 -2.19 27.53
N ALA A 197 3.98 -2.99 28.51
CA ALA A 197 4.13 -4.43 28.45
C ALA A 197 3.52 -4.95 27.15
N ARG A 198 4.22 -5.87 26.50
CA ARG A 198 3.62 -6.61 25.37
C ARG A 198 2.44 -7.38 25.89
N THR A 199 1.24 -6.93 25.57
CA THR A 199 -0.02 -7.55 26.02
C THR A 199 -0.24 -8.92 25.38
N SER A 200 0.55 -9.30 24.39
CA SER A 200 0.54 -10.60 23.75
C SER A 200 1.96 -11.11 23.56
N THR A 201 2.26 -12.25 24.18
CA THR A 201 3.47 -13.04 23.93
C THR A 201 3.29 -13.97 22.73
N SER A 202 2.08 -14.03 22.13
CA SER A 202 1.82 -14.84 20.94
C SER A 202 2.45 -14.20 19.71
N ALA A 203 3.09 -15.03 18.89
CA ALA A 203 3.54 -14.65 17.57
C ALA A 203 2.34 -14.18 16.72
N ASP A 204 2.56 -13.27 15.80
CA ASP A 204 1.55 -12.85 14.83
C ASP A 204 1.09 -14.09 14.03
N PRO A 205 -0.21 -14.47 14.09
CA PRO A 205 -0.69 -15.69 13.43
C PRO A 205 -0.78 -15.55 11.89
N TYR A 206 -0.59 -14.34 11.35
CA TYR A 206 -0.53 -14.11 9.91
C TYR A 206 0.70 -14.84 9.30
N PRO A 207 0.59 -15.48 8.13
CA PRO A 207 -0.56 -15.49 7.20
C PRO A 207 -1.54 -16.67 7.40
N ALA A 208 -1.36 -17.52 8.42
CA ALA A 208 -2.25 -18.67 8.64
C ALA A 208 -3.73 -18.26 8.81
N THR A 209 -3.99 -17.06 9.34
CA THR A 209 -5.33 -16.47 9.50
C THR A 209 -6.08 -16.20 8.18
N LEU A 210 -5.41 -16.28 7.05
CA LEU A 210 -6.02 -16.11 5.73
C LEU A 210 -6.75 -17.38 5.22
N ALA A 211 -6.57 -18.54 5.85
CA ALA A 211 -7.02 -19.83 5.33
C ALA A 211 -8.53 -19.92 5.05
N GLU A 212 -9.35 -19.17 5.76
CA GLU A 212 -10.81 -19.16 5.58
C GLU A 212 -11.33 -18.03 4.68
N ARG A 213 -10.43 -17.21 4.13
CA ARG A 213 -10.82 -16.09 3.25
C ARG A 213 -11.22 -16.63 1.88
N LYS A 214 -12.28 -16.03 1.31
CA LYS A 214 -12.83 -16.42 0.00
C LYS A 214 -12.80 -15.30 -1.03
N THR A 215 -12.45 -14.08 -0.61
CA THR A 215 -12.31 -12.92 -1.50
C THR A 215 -11.20 -13.18 -2.51
N PRO A 216 -11.43 -13.04 -3.83
CA PRO A 216 -10.42 -13.24 -4.85
C PRO A 216 -9.16 -12.40 -4.62
N VAL A 217 -7.99 -12.98 -4.85
CA VAL A 217 -6.69 -12.33 -4.60
C VAL A 217 -5.81 -12.41 -5.83
N LEU A 218 -5.23 -11.28 -6.22
CA LEU A 218 -4.12 -11.22 -7.18
C LEU A 218 -2.83 -10.84 -6.46
N LEU A 219 -1.80 -11.65 -6.63
CA LEU A 219 -0.45 -11.40 -6.12
C LEU A 219 0.45 -11.04 -7.30
N ILE A 220 1.03 -9.83 -7.29
CA ILE A 220 1.93 -9.34 -8.34
C ILE A 220 3.34 -9.21 -7.78
N ALA A 221 4.29 -9.94 -8.35
CA ALA A 221 5.71 -9.85 -8.04
C ALA A 221 6.48 -9.16 -9.16
N GLY A 222 7.44 -8.32 -8.81
CA GLY A 222 8.49 -7.89 -9.73
C GLY A 222 9.60 -8.95 -9.80
N ALA A 223 9.96 -9.39 -11.00
CA ALA A 223 11.02 -10.41 -11.18
C ALA A 223 12.41 -9.95 -10.69
N LYS A 224 12.60 -8.63 -10.58
CA LYS A 224 13.86 -8.00 -10.13
C LYS A 224 13.70 -7.29 -8.78
N ASP A 225 12.71 -7.68 -7.99
CA ASP A 225 12.43 -7.06 -6.69
C ASP A 225 13.53 -7.43 -5.66
N PRO A 226 14.32 -6.46 -5.14
CA PRO A 226 15.38 -6.73 -4.18
C PRO A 226 14.89 -6.82 -2.73
N LEU A 227 13.60 -6.52 -2.47
CA LEU A 227 13.05 -6.36 -1.11
C LEU A 227 12.31 -7.60 -0.62
N LEU A 228 11.85 -8.46 -1.53
CA LEU A 228 11.08 -9.65 -1.20
C LEU A 228 11.83 -10.93 -1.58
N GLU A 229 11.65 -11.96 -0.76
CA GLU A 229 12.23 -13.28 -1.03
C GLU A 229 11.63 -13.88 -2.32
N PRO A 230 12.40 -14.64 -3.10
CA PRO A 230 11.88 -15.39 -4.23
C PRO A 230 10.69 -16.28 -3.83
N ASN A 231 9.71 -16.43 -4.74
CA ASN A 231 8.54 -17.28 -4.56
C ASN A 231 7.61 -16.88 -3.38
N TRP A 232 7.71 -15.64 -2.88
CA TRP A 232 6.81 -15.17 -1.82
C TRP A 232 5.34 -15.27 -2.22
N THR A 233 5.00 -15.06 -3.49
CA THR A 233 3.63 -15.17 -4.01
C THR A 233 3.08 -16.58 -3.85
N GLN A 234 3.85 -17.60 -4.24
CA GLN A 234 3.44 -18.99 -4.08
C GLN A 234 3.34 -19.40 -2.61
N ARG A 235 4.27 -18.92 -1.79
CA ARG A 235 4.23 -19.17 -0.34
C ARG A 235 2.98 -18.57 0.30
N LEU A 236 2.62 -17.34 -0.10
CA LEU A 236 1.40 -16.68 0.39
C LEU A 236 0.13 -17.38 -0.14
N ALA A 237 0.10 -17.75 -1.43
CA ALA A 237 -1.03 -18.47 -2.02
C ALA A 237 -1.35 -19.76 -1.28
N ASN A 238 -0.34 -20.47 -0.77
CA ASN A 238 -0.53 -21.70 0.02
C ASN A 238 -1.30 -21.45 1.34
N HIS A 239 -1.39 -20.22 1.81
CA HIS A 239 -2.20 -19.82 2.97
C HIS A 239 -3.61 -19.34 2.60
N LEU A 240 -3.99 -19.43 1.33
CA LEU A 240 -5.29 -19.00 0.79
C LEU A 240 -6.02 -20.17 0.08
N PRO A 241 -6.16 -21.36 0.69
CA PRO A 241 -6.66 -22.55 0.01
C PRO A 241 -8.15 -22.45 -0.40
N ALA A 242 -8.91 -21.57 0.25
CA ALA A 242 -10.33 -21.34 -0.04
C ALA A 242 -10.58 -20.17 -1.02
N THR A 243 -9.51 -19.54 -1.52
CA THR A 243 -9.54 -18.32 -2.31
C THR A 243 -9.20 -18.60 -3.76
N ASP A 244 -9.86 -17.90 -4.70
CA ASP A 244 -9.38 -17.80 -6.08
C ASP A 244 -8.13 -16.89 -6.10
N VAL A 245 -6.95 -17.49 -6.22
CA VAL A 245 -5.66 -16.80 -6.21
C VAL A 245 -5.04 -16.81 -7.59
N SER A 246 -4.85 -15.62 -8.14
CA SER A 246 -4.04 -15.39 -9.34
C SER A 246 -2.64 -14.90 -8.96
N ILE A 247 -1.62 -15.34 -9.69
CA ILE A 247 -0.23 -14.89 -9.49
C ILE A 247 0.30 -14.36 -10.82
N GLU A 248 0.85 -13.16 -10.79
CA GLU A 248 1.51 -12.53 -11.92
C GLU A 248 2.94 -12.14 -11.55
N THR A 249 3.89 -12.40 -12.45
CA THR A 249 5.27 -11.96 -12.30
C THR A 249 5.62 -11.02 -13.44
N LEU A 250 5.86 -9.76 -13.12
CA LEU A 250 6.21 -8.74 -14.10
C LEU A 250 7.74 -8.62 -14.23
N ALA A 251 8.24 -8.32 -15.42
CA ALA A 251 9.67 -8.12 -15.67
C ALA A 251 10.19 -6.77 -15.13
N THR A 252 9.79 -6.40 -13.91
CA THR A 252 9.99 -5.10 -13.26
C THR A 252 10.74 -5.21 -11.94
N GLY A 253 11.07 -4.07 -11.34
CA GLY A 253 11.52 -3.95 -9.95
C GLY A 253 10.38 -4.08 -8.94
N HIS A 254 10.58 -3.50 -7.76
CA HIS A 254 9.63 -3.56 -6.64
C HIS A 254 8.34 -2.75 -6.88
N SER A 255 8.40 -1.67 -7.64
CA SER A 255 7.31 -0.69 -7.76
C SER A 255 6.85 -0.48 -9.21
N PRO A 256 6.25 -1.49 -9.87
CA PRO A 256 5.80 -1.37 -11.26
C PRO A 256 4.74 -0.28 -11.49
N ASN A 257 4.02 0.11 -10.46
CA ASN A 257 3.09 1.23 -10.51
C ASN A 257 3.75 2.58 -10.76
N LEU A 258 5.06 2.70 -10.52
CA LEU A 258 5.83 3.94 -10.72
C LEU A 258 6.47 4.01 -12.11
N ASP A 259 7.09 2.94 -12.57
CA ASP A 259 7.90 2.91 -13.80
C ASP A 259 7.24 2.15 -14.97
N HIS A 260 6.16 1.39 -14.72
CA HIS A 260 5.43 0.60 -15.71
C HIS A 260 3.91 0.77 -15.53
N ALA A 261 3.43 2.03 -15.51
CA ALA A 261 2.05 2.36 -15.19
C ALA A 261 1.03 1.69 -16.11
N ASP A 262 1.25 1.68 -17.44
CA ASP A 262 0.35 1.05 -18.41
C ASP A 262 0.26 -0.46 -18.22
N LEU A 263 1.40 -1.13 -18.00
CA LEU A 263 1.45 -2.56 -17.71
C LEU A 263 0.73 -2.88 -16.39
N THR A 264 0.96 -2.07 -15.37
CA THR A 264 0.28 -2.22 -14.09
C THR A 264 -1.22 -2.04 -14.25
N ALA A 265 -1.68 -0.99 -14.90
CA ALA A 265 -3.09 -0.72 -15.12
C ALA A 265 -3.77 -1.84 -15.93
N SER A 266 -3.15 -2.31 -17.02
CA SER A 266 -3.71 -3.40 -17.83
C SER A 266 -3.81 -4.72 -17.07
N THR A 267 -2.80 -5.04 -16.25
CA THR A 267 -2.81 -6.23 -15.37
C THR A 267 -3.94 -6.13 -14.33
N LEU A 268 -4.09 -4.96 -13.71
CA LEU A 268 -5.17 -4.70 -12.76
C LEU A 268 -6.55 -4.84 -13.43
N LEU A 269 -6.79 -4.15 -14.56
CA LEU A 269 -8.07 -4.21 -15.27
C LEU A 269 -8.44 -5.62 -15.68
N SER A 270 -7.47 -6.41 -16.17
CA SER A 270 -7.69 -7.81 -16.51
C SER A 270 -8.23 -8.65 -15.35
N PHE A 271 -7.73 -8.41 -14.14
CA PHE A 271 -8.16 -9.12 -12.93
C PHE A 271 -9.48 -8.55 -12.38
N LEU A 272 -9.56 -7.24 -12.21
CA LEU A 272 -10.71 -6.57 -11.58
C LEU A 272 -12.02 -6.83 -12.32
N ARG A 273 -12.01 -6.81 -13.67
CA ARG A 273 -13.19 -7.09 -14.52
C ARG A 273 -13.76 -8.49 -14.32
N ARG A 274 -12.95 -9.47 -13.90
CA ARG A 274 -13.41 -10.84 -13.64
C ARG A 274 -14.12 -11.00 -12.30
N HIS A 275 -13.95 -10.01 -11.41
CA HIS A 275 -14.40 -10.10 -10.01
C HIS A 275 -15.23 -8.89 -9.58
N GLY A 276 -15.73 -8.11 -10.55
CA GLY A 276 -16.62 -6.95 -10.33
C GLY A 276 -18.09 -7.25 -10.55
#